data_806cab5f749f456ae252b7b263517c5b
#
_entry.id   806cab5f749f456ae252b7b263517c5b
#
_cell.length_a   1.000
_cell.length_b   1.000
_cell.length_c   1.000
_cell.angle_alpha   90.00
_cell.angle_beta   90.00
_cell.angle_gamma   90.00
#
_symmetry.space_group_name_H-M   'P 1'
#
loop_
_entity.id
_entity.type
_entity.pdbx_description
1 polymer ?
#
loop_
_entity_poly.entity_id
_entity_poly.type
_entity_poly.pdbx_seq_one_letter_code
_entity_poly.pdbx_strand_id
1 'polypeptide(L)'
;ERGEHVSDDLITTVAGIAAFGLAYFPNETRMQANLLGSITQQALGYKVAAAAHYFSAVVFLGALAALCLRKFARTAKPLRRRIYRACGWTILAMTVLVIVASWFKIRGPEGPQKIVNDWMLVLWFEAIAIWAFALAWLVKGRVEERLTRPR
;
A
#
# COMPACT_ATOMS: atom_id res chain seq x y z
N GLU A 1 -7.21 -12.15 23.50
CA GLU A 1 -7.17 -12.43 22.04
C GLU A 1 -7.97 -13.68 21.62
N ARG A 2 -8.66 -14.34 22.57
CA ARG A 2 -9.60 -15.41 22.23
C ARG A 2 -10.89 -14.77 21.69
N GLY A 3 -11.10 -14.85 20.37
CA GLY A 3 -12.32 -14.35 19.70
C GLY A 3 -12.07 -13.37 18.54
N GLU A 4 -10.84 -13.06 18.16
CA GLU A 4 -10.55 -12.31 16.94
C GLU A 4 -10.43 -13.26 15.74
N HIS A 5 -11.34 -13.12 14.78
CA HIS A 5 -11.31 -13.92 13.53
C HIS A 5 -10.10 -13.61 12.64
N VAL A 6 -9.40 -12.48 12.84
CA VAL A 6 -8.20 -12.09 12.09
C VAL A 6 -7.16 -11.59 13.08
N SER A 7 -6.08 -12.34 13.28
CA SER A 7 -4.97 -11.98 14.16
C SER A 7 -4.09 -10.88 13.56
N ASP A 8 -3.36 -10.15 14.43
CA ASP A 8 -2.38 -9.14 14.01
C ASP A 8 -1.28 -9.79 13.15
N ASP A 9 -0.85 -11.00 13.54
CA ASP A 9 0.15 -11.78 12.83
C ASP A 9 -0.28 -12.10 11.40
N LEU A 10 -1.55 -12.43 11.18
CA LEU A 10 -2.05 -12.70 9.84
C LEU A 10 -2.00 -11.45 8.95
N ILE A 11 -2.45 -10.28 9.47
CA ILE A 11 -2.44 -9.04 8.68
C ILE A 11 -1.01 -8.61 8.36
N THR A 12 -0.09 -8.70 9.33
CA THR A 12 1.31 -8.33 9.11
C THR A 12 2.03 -9.32 8.19
N THR A 13 1.73 -10.62 8.28
CA THR A 13 2.26 -11.64 7.38
C THR A 13 1.78 -11.40 5.95
N VAL A 14 0.47 -11.14 5.76
CA VAL A 14 -0.08 -10.81 4.44
C VAL A 14 0.56 -9.54 3.88
N ALA A 15 0.72 -8.49 4.70
CA ALA A 15 1.41 -7.27 4.29
C ALA A 15 2.87 -7.54 3.89
N GLY A 16 3.58 -8.36 4.66
CA GLY A 16 4.97 -8.76 4.37
C GLY A 16 5.08 -9.52 3.03
N ILE A 17 4.24 -10.52 2.80
CA ILE A 17 4.20 -11.26 1.53
C ILE A 17 3.89 -10.33 0.35
N ALA A 18 2.92 -9.44 0.51
CA ALA A 18 2.57 -8.48 -0.51
C ALA A 18 3.70 -7.47 -0.80
N ALA A 19 4.46 -7.06 0.23
CA ALA A 19 5.65 -6.21 0.07
C ALA A 19 6.74 -6.92 -0.74
N PHE A 20 6.96 -8.22 -0.54
CA PHE A 20 7.83 -9.01 -1.41
C PHE A 20 7.33 -9.04 -2.86
N GLY A 21 6.03 -9.20 -3.07
CA GLY A 21 5.45 -9.12 -4.40
C GLY A 21 5.73 -7.78 -5.08
N LEU A 22 5.60 -6.66 -4.37
CA LEU A 22 5.95 -5.34 -4.89
C LEU A 22 7.42 -5.21 -5.27
N ALA A 23 8.33 -5.79 -4.47
CA ALA A 23 9.76 -5.73 -4.72
C ALA A 23 10.19 -6.60 -5.92
N TYR A 24 9.59 -7.78 -6.09
CA TYR A 24 9.98 -8.73 -7.13
C TYR A 24 9.31 -8.49 -8.48
N PHE A 25 8.10 -7.92 -8.49
CA PHE A 25 7.34 -7.70 -9.72
C PHE A 25 7.30 -6.20 -10.05
N PRO A 26 8.05 -5.71 -11.05
CA PRO A 26 7.97 -4.31 -11.45
C PRO A 26 6.67 -4.02 -12.21
N ASN A 27 6.18 -2.78 -12.06
CA ASN A 27 4.93 -2.34 -12.68
C ASN A 27 5.05 -1.91 -14.14
N GLU A 28 6.25 -1.98 -14.72
CA GLU A 28 6.49 -1.63 -16.11
C GLU A 28 5.80 -2.63 -17.04
N THR A 29 4.92 -2.12 -17.91
CA THR A 29 4.16 -2.94 -18.86
C THR A 29 4.78 -2.99 -20.25
N ARG A 30 5.78 -2.12 -20.53
CA ARG A 30 6.44 -2.03 -21.82
C ARG A 30 7.95 -2.15 -21.66
N MET A 31 8.55 -2.95 -22.54
CA MET A 31 10.00 -3.02 -22.69
C MET A 31 10.49 -1.69 -23.27
N GLN A 32 11.31 -0.96 -22.56
CA GLN A 32 12.10 0.11 -23.16
C GLN A 32 13.18 -0.55 -23.99
N ALA A 33 13.35 -0.09 -25.23
CA ALA A 33 14.13 -0.77 -26.27
C ALA A 33 15.60 -1.09 -25.91
N ASN A 34 16.13 -0.57 -24.81
CA ASN A 34 17.52 -0.72 -24.39
C ASN A 34 17.71 -1.21 -22.95
N LEU A 35 16.66 -1.61 -22.24
CA LEU A 35 16.74 -2.09 -20.86
C LEU A 35 16.35 -3.55 -20.79
N LEU A 36 17.25 -4.38 -20.24
CA LEU A 36 16.93 -5.76 -19.87
C LEU A 36 15.84 -5.73 -18.79
N GLY A 37 14.72 -6.41 -19.04
CA GLY A 37 13.66 -6.57 -18.05
C GLY A 37 14.17 -7.29 -16.80
N SER A 38 13.47 -7.12 -15.68
CA SER A 38 13.77 -7.87 -14.47
C SER A 38 13.67 -9.38 -14.71
N ILE A 39 14.28 -10.18 -13.82
CA ILE A 39 14.23 -11.65 -13.88
C ILE A 39 12.79 -12.15 -13.97
N THR A 40 11.88 -11.55 -13.19
CA THR A 40 10.46 -11.92 -13.19
C THR A 40 9.74 -11.53 -14.49
N GLN A 41 10.11 -10.42 -15.10
CA GLN A 41 9.58 -10.02 -16.42
C GLN A 41 10.09 -10.93 -17.53
N GLN A 42 11.34 -11.37 -17.45
CA GLN A 42 11.90 -12.31 -18.41
C GLN A 42 11.27 -13.71 -18.30
N ALA A 43 11.03 -14.18 -17.06
CA ALA A 43 10.47 -15.49 -16.81
C ALA A 43 8.96 -15.59 -17.06
N LEU A 44 8.18 -14.57 -16.68
CA LEU A 44 6.71 -14.59 -16.68
C LEU A 44 6.09 -13.68 -17.73
N GLY A 45 6.89 -12.80 -18.32
CA GLY A 45 6.41 -11.76 -19.24
C GLY A 45 5.92 -10.50 -18.53
N TYR A 46 5.98 -9.37 -19.25
CA TYR A 46 5.66 -8.03 -18.71
C TYR A 46 4.25 -7.90 -18.17
N LYS A 47 3.26 -8.49 -18.85
CA LYS A 47 1.85 -8.40 -18.44
C LYS A 47 1.59 -9.11 -17.12
N VAL A 48 2.16 -10.30 -16.94
CA VAL A 48 1.99 -11.09 -15.71
C VAL A 48 2.72 -10.43 -14.55
N ALA A 49 3.95 -9.97 -14.76
CA ALA A 49 4.72 -9.25 -13.74
C ALA A 49 3.99 -7.98 -13.28
N ALA A 50 3.49 -7.16 -14.22
CA ALA A 50 2.72 -5.97 -13.88
C ALA A 50 1.41 -6.30 -13.14
N ALA A 51 0.67 -7.32 -13.56
CA ALA A 51 -0.54 -7.76 -12.86
C ALA A 51 -0.25 -8.21 -11.43
N ALA A 52 0.84 -8.96 -11.22
CA ALA A 52 1.29 -9.39 -9.89
C ALA A 52 1.69 -8.18 -9.02
N HIS A 53 2.37 -7.19 -9.59
CA HIS A 53 2.68 -5.94 -8.89
C HIS A 53 1.42 -5.22 -8.40
N TYR A 54 0.46 -4.94 -9.29
CA TYR A 54 -0.76 -4.22 -8.93
C TYR A 54 -1.60 -4.99 -7.91
N PHE A 55 -1.70 -6.30 -8.05
CA PHE A 55 -2.37 -7.13 -7.05
C PHE A 55 -1.68 -7.02 -5.68
N SER A 56 -0.36 -7.13 -5.65
CA SER A 56 0.45 -6.98 -4.43
C SER A 56 0.29 -5.59 -3.80
N ALA A 57 0.23 -4.52 -4.61
CA ALA A 57 0.01 -3.16 -4.14
C ALA A 57 -1.35 -3.01 -3.42
N VAL A 58 -2.42 -3.52 -4.03
CA VAL A 58 -3.76 -3.46 -3.44
C VAL A 58 -3.83 -4.26 -2.13
N VAL A 59 -3.26 -5.47 -2.10
CA VAL A 59 -3.21 -6.30 -0.89
C VAL A 59 -2.38 -5.62 0.20
N PHE A 60 -1.22 -5.08 -0.14
CA PHE A 60 -0.34 -4.37 0.79
C PHE A 60 -1.02 -3.15 1.42
N LEU A 61 -1.52 -2.23 0.59
CA LEU A 61 -2.21 -1.03 1.06
C LEU A 61 -3.48 -1.37 1.84
N GLY A 62 -4.23 -2.38 1.41
CA GLY A 62 -5.39 -2.89 2.14
C GLY A 62 -5.05 -3.42 3.53
N ALA A 63 -3.94 -4.15 3.66
CA ALA A 63 -3.45 -4.64 4.96
C ALA A 63 -3.02 -3.47 5.87
N LEU A 64 -2.31 -2.46 5.34
CA LEU A 64 -1.94 -1.25 6.10
C LEU A 64 -3.18 -0.47 6.57
N ALA A 65 -4.19 -0.33 5.74
CA ALA A 65 -5.47 0.28 6.12
C ALA A 65 -6.16 -0.52 7.23
N ALA A 66 -6.18 -1.85 7.13
CA ALA A 66 -6.76 -2.73 8.15
C ALA A 66 -6.04 -2.59 9.50
N LEU A 67 -4.70 -2.49 9.51
CA LEU A 67 -3.93 -2.21 10.72
C LEU A 67 -4.36 -0.88 11.36
N CYS A 68 -4.48 0.18 10.58
CA CYS A 68 -4.88 1.49 11.09
C CYS A 68 -6.31 1.48 11.63
N LEU A 69 -7.28 0.95 10.87
CA LEU A 69 -8.71 1.04 11.17
C LEU A 69 -9.15 0.04 12.24
N ARG A 70 -8.62 -1.19 12.22
CA ARG A 70 -9.06 -2.26 13.12
C ARG A 70 -8.17 -2.41 14.32
N LYS A 71 -6.84 -2.34 14.16
CA LYS A 71 -5.91 -2.65 15.26
C LYS A 71 -5.51 -1.41 16.04
N PHE A 72 -4.95 -0.38 15.41
CA PHE A 72 -4.48 0.82 16.09
C PHE A 72 -5.66 1.65 16.66
N ALA A 73 -6.75 1.76 15.90
CA ALA A 73 -7.90 2.55 16.33
C ALA A 73 -8.71 1.91 17.46
N ARG A 74 -8.73 0.57 17.58
CA ARG A 74 -9.59 -0.15 18.52
C ARG A 74 -9.21 0.11 19.98
N THR A 75 -7.92 0.08 20.29
CA THR A 75 -7.38 0.21 21.66
C THR A 75 -6.94 1.64 22.01
N ALA A 76 -7.06 2.59 21.07
CA ALA A 76 -6.54 3.94 21.23
C ALA A 76 -7.50 4.88 21.98
N LYS A 77 -6.93 5.82 22.75
CA LYS A 77 -7.66 6.97 23.34
C LYS A 77 -8.31 7.82 22.22
N PRO A 78 -9.40 8.58 22.50
CA PRO A 78 -10.24 9.23 21.48
C PRO A 78 -9.47 10.04 20.42
N LEU A 79 -8.50 10.87 20.82
CA LEU A 79 -7.72 11.69 19.88
C LEU A 79 -6.89 10.81 18.92
N ARG A 80 -6.18 9.81 19.46
CA ARG A 80 -5.37 8.90 18.65
C ARG A 80 -6.21 8.02 17.75
N ARG A 81 -7.39 7.61 18.23
CA ARG A 81 -8.36 6.86 17.41
C ARG A 81 -8.78 7.66 16.18
N ARG A 82 -8.99 8.99 16.31
CA ARG A 82 -9.28 9.87 15.16
C ARG A 82 -8.14 9.88 14.16
N ILE A 83 -6.88 10.01 14.63
CA ILE A 83 -5.70 9.98 13.76
C ILE A 83 -5.61 8.65 13.00
N TYR A 84 -5.69 7.51 13.71
CA TYR A 84 -5.61 6.20 13.07
C TYR A 84 -6.72 5.95 12.05
N ARG A 85 -7.94 6.41 12.37
CA ARG A 85 -9.06 6.31 11.42
C ARG A 85 -8.87 7.21 10.22
N ALA A 86 -8.41 8.44 10.41
CA ALA A 86 -8.09 9.33 9.31
C ALA A 86 -7.02 8.73 8.40
N CYS A 87 -5.90 8.25 8.97
CA CYS A 87 -4.86 7.58 8.20
C CYS A 87 -5.40 6.35 7.43
N GLY A 88 -6.17 5.49 8.09
CA GLY A 88 -6.72 4.31 7.45
C GLY A 88 -7.69 4.62 6.31
N TRP A 89 -8.56 5.62 6.45
CA TRP A 89 -9.44 6.08 5.37
C TRP A 89 -8.67 6.74 4.24
N THR A 90 -7.61 7.51 4.56
CA THR A 90 -6.71 8.07 3.54
C THR A 90 -6.06 6.95 2.71
N ILE A 91 -5.54 5.90 3.37
CA ILE A 91 -4.96 4.75 2.66
C ILE A 91 -5.98 4.10 1.74
N LEU A 92 -7.21 3.84 2.21
CA LEU A 92 -8.26 3.25 1.36
C LEU A 92 -8.63 4.15 0.17
N ALA A 93 -8.77 5.45 0.38
CA ALA A 93 -9.06 6.40 -0.69
C ALA A 93 -7.93 6.41 -1.74
N MET A 94 -6.67 6.45 -1.29
CA MET A 94 -5.52 6.39 -2.19
C MET A 94 -5.44 5.04 -2.92
N THR A 95 -5.76 3.93 -2.27
CA THR A 95 -5.82 2.60 -2.92
C THR A 95 -6.84 2.58 -4.05
N VAL A 96 -8.02 3.14 -3.85
CA VAL A 96 -9.02 3.28 -4.93
C VAL A 96 -8.49 4.14 -6.07
N LEU A 97 -7.85 5.26 -5.76
CA LEU A 97 -7.25 6.14 -6.78
C LEU A 97 -6.11 5.45 -7.53
N VAL A 98 -5.28 4.63 -6.87
CA VAL A 98 -4.26 3.79 -7.51
C VAL A 98 -4.90 2.83 -8.50
N ILE A 99 -5.97 2.14 -8.12
CA ILE A 99 -6.68 1.21 -9.01
C ILE A 99 -7.21 1.95 -10.25
N VAL A 100 -7.89 3.08 -10.05
CA VAL A 100 -8.45 3.89 -11.14
C VAL A 100 -7.34 4.44 -12.04
N ALA A 101 -6.30 5.02 -11.46
CA ALA A 101 -5.17 5.56 -12.22
C ALA A 101 -4.42 4.47 -13.01
N SER A 102 -4.22 3.29 -12.41
CA SER A 102 -3.60 2.15 -13.06
C SER A 102 -4.44 1.63 -14.24
N TRP A 103 -5.77 1.64 -14.08
CA TRP A 103 -6.67 1.30 -15.20
C TRP A 103 -6.51 2.28 -16.37
N PHE A 104 -6.50 3.60 -16.10
CA PHE A 104 -6.25 4.61 -17.12
C PHE A 104 -4.86 4.49 -17.74
N LYS A 105 -3.82 4.20 -16.94
CA LYS A 105 -2.45 3.98 -17.42
C LYS A 105 -2.37 2.84 -18.44
N ILE A 106 -3.14 1.75 -18.22
CA ILE A 106 -3.02 0.52 -19.02
C ILE A 106 -4.01 0.49 -20.17
N ARG A 107 -5.25 0.94 -19.96
CA ARG A 107 -6.38 0.78 -20.89
C ARG A 107 -7.13 2.07 -21.20
N GLY A 108 -6.72 3.19 -20.63
CA GLY A 108 -7.40 4.47 -20.81
C GLY A 108 -7.19 5.05 -22.21
N PRO A 109 -8.05 6.01 -22.63
CA PRO A 109 -7.82 6.83 -23.80
C PRO A 109 -6.52 7.63 -23.71
N GLU A 110 -5.95 8.05 -24.83
CA GLU A 110 -4.63 8.72 -24.87
C GLU A 110 -4.53 9.94 -23.95
N GLY A 111 -5.56 10.78 -23.89
CA GLY A 111 -5.57 11.98 -23.04
C GLY A 111 -5.39 11.67 -21.53
N PRO A 112 -6.31 10.94 -20.90
CA PRO A 112 -6.17 10.49 -19.52
C PRO A 112 -4.92 9.67 -19.25
N GLN A 113 -4.53 8.79 -20.18
CA GLN A 113 -3.30 8.00 -20.07
C GLN A 113 -2.06 8.89 -19.96
N LYS A 114 -1.99 9.93 -20.79
CA LYS A 114 -0.89 10.90 -20.76
C LYS A 114 -0.86 11.65 -19.43
N ILE A 115 -1.99 12.14 -18.94
CA ILE A 115 -2.06 12.84 -17.64
C ILE A 115 -1.54 11.95 -16.52
N VAL A 116 -2.00 10.69 -16.43
CA VAL A 116 -1.56 9.76 -15.37
C VAL A 116 -0.06 9.52 -15.43
N ASN A 117 0.53 9.40 -16.62
CA ASN A 117 1.96 9.16 -16.79
C ASN A 117 2.80 10.41 -16.55
N ASP A 118 2.45 11.55 -17.12
CA ASP A 118 3.22 12.79 -17.03
C ASP A 118 3.27 13.31 -15.59
N TRP A 119 2.17 13.18 -14.85
CA TRP A 119 2.07 13.58 -13.45
C TRP A 119 2.42 12.47 -12.46
N MET A 120 2.80 11.29 -12.93
CA MET A 120 3.13 10.12 -12.09
C MET A 120 2.07 9.85 -10.99
N LEU A 121 0.78 9.95 -11.35
CA LEU A 121 -0.30 9.95 -10.35
C LEU A 121 -0.32 8.67 -9.50
N VAL A 122 -0.01 7.50 -10.09
CA VAL A 122 0.06 6.24 -9.33
C VAL A 122 1.11 6.34 -8.22
N LEU A 123 2.31 6.85 -8.55
CA LEU A 123 3.39 7.03 -7.57
C LEU A 123 2.97 7.93 -6.40
N TRP A 124 2.33 9.07 -6.71
CA TRP A 124 1.90 10.00 -5.68
C TRP A 124 0.82 9.43 -4.77
N PHE A 125 -0.15 8.70 -5.33
CA PHE A 125 -1.20 8.08 -4.52
C PHE A 125 -0.64 6.98 -3.61
N GLU A 126 0.29 6.17 -4.09
CA GLU A 126 1.01 5.19 -3.27
C GLU A 126 1.84 5.87 -2.18
N ALA A 127 2.59 6.92 -2.51
CA ALA A 127 3.40 7.67 -1.54
C ALA A 127 2.54 8.27 -0.43
N ILE A 128 1.41 8.90 -0.76
CA ILE A 128 0.48 9.47 0.23
C ILE A 128 -0.06 8.38 1.15
N ALA A 129 -0.43 7.21 0.60
CA ALA A 129 -0.91 6.07 1.40
C ALA A 129 0.17 5.59 2.39
N ILE A 130 1.43 5.46 1.94
CA ILE A 130 2.55 5.05 2.77
C ILE A 130 2.86 6.10 3.85
N TRP A 131 2.83 7.38 3.52
CA TRP A 131 3.03 8.46 4.50
C TRP A 131 1.93 8.49 5.55
N ALA A 132 0.67 8.26 5.16
CA ALA A 132 -0.43 8.14 6.12
C ALA A 132 -0.20 6.97 7.08
N PHE A 133 0.27 5.81 6.59
CA PHE A 133 0.63 4.69 7.45
C PHE A 133 1.81 5.03 8.36
N ALA A 134 2.88 5.63 7.83
CA ALA A 134 4.04 6.04 8.60
C ALA A 134 3.66 6.98 9.76
N LEU A 135 2.77 7.95 9.50
CA LEU A 135 2.22 8.83 10.55
C LEU A 135 1.51 8.02 11.64
N ALA A 136 0.64 7.09 11.26
CA ALA A 136 -0.05 6.22 12.21
C ALA A 136 0.93 5.41 13.05
N TRP A 137 1.97 4.85 12.42
CA TRP A 137 3.00 4.08 13.08
C TRP A 137 3.83 4.91 14.07
N LEU A 138 4.25 6.12 13.68
CA LEU A 138 4.98 7.05 14.56
C LEU A 138 4.15 7.46 15.79
N VAL A 139 2.85 7.69 15.60
CA VAL A 139 1.94 7.99 16.72
C VAL A 139 1.83 6.79 17.67
N LYS A 140 1.83 5.56 17.14
CA LYS A 140 1.80 4.33 17.93
C LYS A 140 3.11 4.16 18.71
N GLY A 141 4.28 4.29 18.07
CA GLY A 141 5.59 4.12 18.69
C GLY A 141 5.84 5.09 19.85
N ARG A 142 5.49 6.36 19.72
CA ARG A 142 5.60 7.35 20.80
C ARG A 142 4.79 7.00 22.07
N VAL A 143 3.75 6.22 21.90
CA VAL A 143 2.93 5.74 23.04
C VAL A 143 3.65 4.61 23.76
N GLU A 144 4.23 3.68 23.02
CA GLU A 144 4.97 2.56 23.60
C GLU A 144 6.18 3.06 24.39
N GLU A 145 6.93 4.03 23.88
CA GLU A 145 8.04 4.65 24.64
C GLU A 145 7.61 5.29 25.96
N ARG A 146 6.44 5.95 25.99
CA ARG A 146 5.91 6.55 27.24
C ARG A 146 5.46 5.52 28.27
N LEU A 147 5.03 4.35 27.83
CA LEU A 147 4.59 3.26 28.70
C LEU A 147 5.77 2.43 29.25
N THR A 148 6.87 2.38 28.51
CA THR A 148 8.05 1.58 28.85
C THR A 148 9.14 2.36 29.57
N ARG A 149 9.05 3.69 29.69
CA ARG A 149 9.98 4.49 30.50
C ARG A 149 9.79 4.16 31.99
N PRO A 150 10.82 3.62 32.67
CA PRO A 150 10.76 3.48 34.13
C PRO A 150 10.61 4.88 34.76
N ARG A 151 9.74 4.95 35.76
CA ARG A 151 9.57 6.16 36.61
C ARG A 151 10.73 6.33 37.54
#